data_8d558c7ef8e4a87d78d7c01221841270
#
_entry.id   8d558c7ef8e4a87d78d7c01221841270
#
_cell.length_a   1.000
_cell.length_b   1.000
_cell.length_c   1.000
_cell.angle_alpha   90.00
_cell.angle_beta   90.00
_cell.angle_gamma   90.00
#
_symmetry.space_group_name_H-M   'P 1'
#
loop_
_entity.id
_entity.type
_entity.pdbx_description
1 polymer ?
#
loop_
_entity_poly.entity_id
_entity_poly.type
_entity_poly.pdbx_seq_one_letter_code
_entity_poly.pdbx_strand_id
1 'polypeptide(L)'
;MPGGGRRLPERQKPVLSSEAGLFTLDAVALRDVRVWREAAIIEIHETVTADGKTKRTRKRIGGSGLWHQVPAFWTAPTPAKKLSSRRQAAAGAPADAAAEPDPGYDVPADAVVVRVDRKTTRNGTVDVPVYVRPGENTRKMFDEMDKARHADLWRVLVALSIRRLGPPTARLIASAFGSLDAIEQAGVDELSAIDGIGPEIAESVVNWFAAAREPRDWRGETLRAWQAAGVGVAAAETSTLPQTLAGKTVVVTGSLEGFSRDSAKEAIIERGGKVAGSVSKKTDWVVVGENAGSKAAKAEELGIPMLDEAQFRTLLETGAVQ
;
A
#
# COMPACT_ATOMS: atom_id res chain seq x y z
N MET A 1 -6.16 -4.66 27.91
CA MET A 1 -5.44 -5.72 28.65
C MET A 1 -6.41 -6.43 29.57
N PRO A 2 -6.50 -7.75 29.62
CA PRO A 2 -7.36 -8.46 30.57
C PRO A 2 -6.87 -8.16 31.99
N GLY A 3 -7.73 -7.54 32.78
CA GLY A 3 -7.44 -7.26 34.20
C GLY A 3 -7.48 -8.53 35.04
N GLY A 4 -6.64 -8.58 36.08
CA GLY A 4 -6.72 -9.55 37.15
C GLY A 4 -6.01 -10.89 36.89
N GLY A 5 -4.75 -10.99 37.30
CA GLY A 5 -4.09 -12.28 37.60
C GLY A 5 -3.76 -13.22 36.46
N ARG A 6 -4.02 -12.86 35.20
CA ARG A 6 -3.66 -13.67 34.04
C ARG A 6 -2.23 -13.35 33.58
N ARG A 7 -1.46 -14.40 33.36
CA ARG A 7 -0.12 -14.34 32.79
C ARG A 7 -0.16 -13.50 31.50
N LEU A 8 0.67 -12.46 31.41
CA LEU A 8 0.82 -11.71 30.18
C LEU A 8 1.27 -12.66 29.06
N PRO A 9 0.77 -12.49 27.82
CA PRO A 9 1.22 -13.30 26.72
C PRO A 9 2.73 -13.11 26.51
N GLU A 10 3.42 -14.18 26.14
CA GLU A 10 4.82 -14.08 25.72
C GLU A 10 4.97 -13.12 24.58
N ARG A 11 6.03 -12.32 24.59
CA ARG A 11 6.35 -11.42 23.48
C ARG A 11 6.65 -12.25 22.24
N GLN A 12 5.97 -11.98 21.16
CA GLN A 12 6.29 -12.56 19.86
C GLN A 12 7.62 -11.99 19.36
N LYS A 13 8.42 -12.83 18.71
CA LYS A 13 9.62 -12.36 18.04
C LYS A 13 9.22 -11.46 16.86
N PRO A 14 9.91 -10.34 16.65
CA PRO A 14 9.69 -9.52 15.46
C PRO A 14 9.90 -10.34 14.19
N VAL A 15 9.01 -10.23 13.22
CA VAL A 15 9.18 -10.86 11.90
C VAL A 15 10.18 -10.06 11.07
N LEU A 16 10.14 -8.72 11.21
CA LEU A 16 11.14 -7.82 10.66
C LEU A 16 12.06 -7.35 11.79
N SER A 17 13.35 -7.52 11.61
CA SER A 17 14.39 -7.01 12.52
C SER A 17 14.88 -5.62 12.15
N SER A 18 14.73 -5.25 10.87
CA SER A 18 15.11 -3.94 10.32
C SER A 18 14.32 -3.65 9.04
N GLU A 19 14.41 -2.43 8.53
CA GLU A 19 13.85 -1.98 7.27
C GLU A 19 14.40 -2.77 6.08
N ALA A 20 15.61 -3.29 6.18
CA ALA A 20 16.25 -4.11 5.15
C ALA A 20 15.39 -5.31 4.72
N GLY A 21 14.69 -5.93 5.68
CA GLY A 21 13.82 -7.09 5.43
C GLY A 21 12.48 -6.77 4.78
N LEU A 22 12.12 -5.50 4.59
CA LEU A 22 10.78 -5.11 4.18
C LEU A 22 10.35 -5.78 2.86
N PHE A 23 11.15 -5.67 1.83
CA PHE A 23 10.81 -6.18 0.49
C PHE A 23 11.13 -7.66 0.27
N THR A 24 11.75 -8.33 1.24
CA THR A 24 11.95 -9.78 1.25
C THR A 24 10.92 -10.52 2.10
N LEU A 25 10.05 -9.77 2.78
CA LEU A 25 8.96 -10.32 3.58
C LEU A 25 7.95 -11.04 2.67
N ASP A 26 7.57 -12.25 3.06
CA ASP A 26 6.52 -13.01 2.41
C ASP A 26 5.32 -13.28 3.36
N ALA A 27 4.22 -13.73 2.79
CA ALA A 27 3.02 -14.01 3.57
C ALA A 27 3.21 -15.17 4.55
N VAL A 28 4.09 -16.12 4.26
CA VAL A 28 4.36 -17.31 5.10
C VAL A 28 5.02 -16.90 6.40
N ALA A 29 5.97 -15.95 6.34
CA ALA A 29 6.63 -15.39 7.51
C ALA A 29 5.64 -14.75 8.50
N LEU A 30 4.49 -14.26 8.00
CA LEU A 30 3.44 -13.65 8.83
C LEU A 30 2.40 -14.63 9.35
N ARG A 31 2.49 -15.94 9.02
CA ARG A 31 1.46 -16.93 9.34
C ARG A 31 1.22 -17.09 10.83
N ASP A 32 2.27 -17.07 11.62
CA ASP A 32 2.20 -17.36 13.06
C ASP A 32 2.05 -16.10 13.92
N VAL A 33 1.97 -14.93 13.30
CA VAL A 33 1.73 -13.68 14.03
C VAL A 33 0.30 -13.65 14.56
N ARG A 34 0.18 -13.44 15.88
CA ARG A 34 -1.10 -13.42 16.60
C ARG A 34 -1.38 -12.04 17.19
N VAL A 35 -2.62 -11.66 17.22
CA VAL A 35 -3.09 -10.46 17.93
C VAL A 35 -4.20 -10.83 18.91
N TRP A 36 -4.28 -10.08 19.98
CA TRP A 36 -5.38 -10.20 20.91
C TRP A 36 -6.60 -9.45 20.37
N ARG A 37 -7.73 -10.12 20.32
CA ARG A 37 -9.00 -9.54 19.89
C ARG A 37 -10.07 -9.87 20.93
N GLU A 38 -10.84 -8.87 21.28
CA GLU A 38 -12.02 -9.03 22.12
C GLU A 38 -13.13 -9.72 21.34
N ALA A 39 -13.73 -10.76 21.94
CA ALA A 39 -14.91 -11.41 21.39
C ALA A 39 -16.08 -10.42 21.37
N ALA A 40 -16.73 -10.33 20.21
CA ALA A 40 -17.88 -9.45 20.04
C ALA A 40 -19.15 -10.06 20.62
N ILE A 41 -19.97 -9.25 21.25
CA ILE A 41 -21.37 -9.60 21.53
C ILE A 41 -22.13 -9.38 20.22
N ILE A 42 -22.78 -10.44 19.74
CA ILE A 42 -23.53 -10.43 18.48
C ILE A 42 -25.01 -10.61 18.79
N GLU A 43 -25.79 -9.62 18.42
CA GLU A 43 -27.25 -9.73 18.39
C GLU A 43 -27.68 -10.36 17.06
N ILE A 44 -28.57 -11.33 17.14
CA ILE A 44 -29.13 -12.01 15.96
C ILE A 44 -30.56 -11.57 15.80
N HIS A 45 -30.86 -10.83 14.74
CA HIS A 45 -32.21 -10.45 14.37
C HIS A 45 -32.75 -11.43 13.33
N GLU A 46 -33.91 -12.02 13.62
CA GLU A 46 -34.62 -12.86 12.67
C GLU A 46 -35.80 -12.06 12.11
N THR A 47 -35.85 -11.93 10.80
CA THR A 47 -36.99 -11.30 10.10
C THR A 47 -37.59 -12.30 9.12
N VAL A 48 -38.91 -12.43 9.12
CA VAL A 48 -39.60 -13.24 8.13
C VAL A 48 -39.88 -12.35 6.92
N THR A 49 -39.41 -12.73 5.77
CA THR A 49 -39.66 -12.03 4.49
C THR A 49 -41.08 -12.32 3.98
N ALA A 50 -41.58 -11.50 3.06
CA ALA A 50 -42.93 -11.63 2.51
C ALA A 50 -43.21 -13.00 1.83
N ASP A 51 -42.15 -13.68 1.40
CA ASP A 51 -42.19 -15.04 0.83
C ASP A 51 -42.04 -16.15 1.88
N GLY A 52 -42.18 -15.81 3.17
CA GLY A 52 -42.17 -16.78 4.30
C GLY A 52 -40.76 -17.29 4.69
N LYS A 53 -39.68 -16.76 4.11
CA LYS A 53 -38.31 -17.16 4.45
C LYS A 53 -37.79 -16.37 5.64
N THR A 54 -37.14 -17.05 6.58
CA THR A 54 -36.49 -16.41 7.72
C THR A 54 -35.10 -15.91 7.30
N LYS A 55 -34.90 -14.59 7.37
CA LYS A 55 -33.60 -13.94 7.18
C LYS A 55 -32.98 -13.63 8.54
N ARG A 56 -31.78 -14.16 8.78
CA ARG A 56 -30.97 -13.87 9.98
C ARG A 56 -29.93 -12.80 9.67
N THR A 57 -29.98 -11.69 10.38
CA THR A 57 -28.94 -10.65 10.35
C THR A 57 -28.19 -10.63 11.66
N ARG A 58 -26.86 -10.44 11.58
CA ARG A 58 -25.98 -10.38 12.76
C ARG A 58 -25.49 -8.94 12.92
N LYS A 59 -25.72 -8.35 14.08
CA LYS A 59 -25.26 -7.01 14.42
C LYS A 59 -24.34 -7.07 15.62
N ARG A 60 -23.14 -6.50 15.51
CA ARG A 60 -22.25 -6.33 16.66
C ARG A 60 -22.80 -5.21 17.55
N ILE A 61 -23.02 -5.51 18.83
CA ILE A 61 -23.57 -4.56 19.81
C ILE A 61 -22.57 -4.17 20.91
N GLY A 62 -21.42 -4.86 21.01
CA GLY A 62 -20.40 -4.53 22.00
C GLY A 62 -19.25 -5.53 22.03
N GLY A 63 -18.36 -5.32 22.98
CA GLY A 63 -17.31 -6.27 23.37
C GLY A 63 -17.74 -7.08 24.58
N SER A 64 -17.31 -8.34 24.67
CA SER A 64 -17.70 -9.27 25.74
C SER A 64 -16.78 -9.22 26.97
N GLY A 65 -15.70 -8.45 26.96
CA GLY A 65 -14.61 -8.53 27.95
C GLY A 65 -13.73 -9.77 27.84
N LEU A 66 -14.07 -10.73 26.96
CA LEU A 66 -13.31 -11.94 26.72
C LEU A 66 -12.34 -11.75 25.55
N TRP A 67 -11.05 -11.89 25.84
CA TRP A 67 -9.99 -11.72 24.85
C TRP A 67 -9.43 -13.07 24.43
N HIS A 68 -9.17 -13.24 23.14
CA HIS A 68 -8.57 -14.44 22.57
C HIS A 68 -7.55 -14.07 21.48
N GLN A 69 -6.58 -14.94 21.23
CA GLN A 69 -5.60 -14.77 20.18
C GLN A 69 -6.18 -15.20 18.83
N VAL A 70 -6.04 -14.34 17.83
CA VAL A 70 -6.41 -14.64 16.44
C VAL A 70 -5.21 -14.39 15.52
N PRO A 71 -5.14 -15.04 14.36
CA PRO A 71 -4.16 -14.69 13.34
C PRO A 71 -4.28 -13.21 12.96
N ALA A 72 -3.14 -12.51 12.87
CA ALA A 72 -3.13 -11.11 12.50
C ALA A 72 -3.29 -10.92 10.98
N PHE A 73 -2.61 -11.75 10.21
CA PHE A 73 -2.43 -11.62 8.77
C PHE A 73 -3.09 -12.74 7.96
N TRP A 74 -3.40 -13.87 8.60
CA TRP A 74 -4.00 -15.03 7.96
C TRP A 74 -5.43 -15.24 8.39
N THR A 75 -6.22 -15.96 7.59
CA THR A 75 -7.59 -16.33 7.96
C THR A 75 -7.61 -17.39 9.05
N ALA A 76 -8.73 -17.52 9.74
CA ALA A 76 -8.97 -18.69 10.57
C ALA A 76 -9.05 -19.96 9.68
N PRO A 77 -8.72 -21.16 10.24
CA PRO A 77 -8.86 -22.41 9.51
C PRO A 77 -10.28 -22.59 8.96
N THR A 78 -10.37 -22.83 7.65
CA THR A 78 -11.63 -22.92 6.92
C THR A 78 -11.70 -24.25 6.17
N PRO A 79 -12.77 -25.05 6.35
CA PRO A 79 -12.96 -26.27 5.56
C PRO A 79 -13.19 -25.93 4.07
N ALA A 80 -12.53 -26.65 3.20
CA ALA A 80 -12.70 -26.49 1.76
C ALA A 80 -14.13 -26.87 1.32
N LYS A 81 -14.64 -26.13 0.34
CA LYS A 81 -15.94 -26.42 -0.27
C LYS A 81 -15.78 -27.48 -1.34
N LYS A 82 -16.73 -28.41 -1.44
CA LYS A 82 -16.76 -29.38 -2.52
C LYS A 82 -17.00 -28.67 -3.86
N LEU A 83 -16.20 -28.99 -4.86
CA LEU A 83 -16.37 -28.47 -6.20
C LEU A 83 -17.73 -28.93 -6.78
N SER A 84 -18.42 -28.04 -7.44
CA SER A 84 -19.62 -28.41 -8.20
C SER A 84 -19.21 -29.26 -9.41
N SER A 85 -20.05 -30.25 -9.80
CA SER A 85 -19.79 -31.18 -10.92
C SER A 85 -19.40 -30.48 -12.23
N ARG A 86 -19.82 -29.24 -12.42
CA ARG A 86 -19.48 -28.43 -13.63
C ARG A 86 -18.04 -27.91 -13.61
N ARG A 87 -17.41 -27.72 -12.44
CA ARG A 87 -16.02 -27.29 -12.30
C ARG A 87 -15.04 -28.49 -12.27
N GLN A 88 -15.49 -29.68 -11.85
CA GLN A 88 -14.69 -30.88 -11.87
C GLN A 88 -14.31 -31.30 -13.31
N ALA A 89 -15.19 -31.05 -14.28
CA ALA A 89 -14.95 -31.37 -15.68
C ALA A 89 -13.94 -30.43 -16.40
N ALA A 90 -13.66 -29.25 -15.81
CA ALA A 90 -12.74 -28.26 -16.39
C ALA A 90 -11.32 -28.31 -15.78
N ALA A 91 -11.11 -29.03 -14.69
CA ALA A 91 -9.81 -29.21 -14.03
C ALA A 91 -9.15 -30.51 -14.54
N GLY A 92 -8.80 -30.55 -15.83
CA GLY A 92 -7.91 -31.56 -16.39
C GLY A 92 -6.49 -31.33 -15.86
N ALA A 93 -5.96 -32.33 -15.12
CA ALA A 93 -4.70 -32.28 -14.41
C ALA A 93 -3.46 -32.19 -15.29
N PRO A 94 -2.37 -31.54 -14.82
CA PRO A 94 -1.03 -32.08 -14.97
C PRO A 94 -0.50 -32.62 -13.65
N ALA A 95 0.06 -33.81 -13.71
CA ALA A 95 0.74 -34.48 -12.62
C ALA A 95 2.15 -33.89 -12.45
N ASP A 96 2.47 -33.43 -11.26
CA ASP A 96 3.71 -33.61 -10.50
C ASP A 96 3.84 -32.51 -9.44
N ALA A 97 3.59 -32.88 -8.18
CA ALA A 97 4.30 -32.41 -7.00
C ALA A 97 3.51 -32.71 -5.71
N ALA A 98 4.21 -32.99 -4.66
CA ALA A 98 3.87 -33.33 -3.27
C ALA A 98 2.45 -33.03 -2.78
N ALA A 99 1.72 -34.08 -2.38
CA ALA A 99 0.44 -34.09 -1.69
C ALA A 99 -0.61 -33.11 -2.24
N GLU A 100 -1.11 -33.37 -3.45
CA GLU A 100 -2.20 -32.61 -4.06
C GLU A 100 -3.49 -32.77 -3.22
N PRO A 101 -4.20 -31.63 -2.95
CA PRO A 101 -5.54 -31.74 -2.40
C PRO A 101 -6.43 -32.50 -3.37
N ASP A 102 -7.24 -33.43 -2.85
CA ASP A 102 -8.26 -34.18 -3.58
C ASP A 102 -8.96 -33.25 -4.61
N PRO A 103 -8.93 -33.58 -5.93
CA PRO A 103 -9.51 -32.74 -6.99
C PRO A 103 -11.01 -32.47 -6.84
N GLY A 104 -11.63 -32.99 -5.78
CA GLY A 104 -13.02 -32.73 -5.40
C GLY A 104 -13.26 -31.47 -4.57
N TYR A 105 -12.23 -30.79 -4.09
CA TYR A 105 -12.36 -29.61 -3.19
C TYR A 105 -11.75 -28.34 -3.77
N ASP A 106 -12.43 -27.21 -3.50
CA ASP A 106 -11.98 -25.86 -3.89
C ASP A 106 -11.04 -25.32 -2.81
N VAL A 107 -9.74 -25.50 -3.00
CA VAL A 107 -8.69 -24.92 -2.17
C VAL A 107 -8.01 -23.82 -2.99
N PRO A 108 -8.02 -22.55 -2.50
CA PRO A 108 -7.35 -21.45 -3.20
C PRO A 108 -5.85 -21.70 -3.40
N ALA A 109 -5.28 -21.21 -4.50
CA ALA A 109 -3.87 -21.39 -4.82
C ALA A 109 -2.90 -20.76 -3.79
N ASP A 110 -3.33 -19.70 -3.10
CA ASP A 110 -2.60 -19.00 -2.04
C ASP A 110 -2.81 -19.62 -0.64
N ALA A 111 -3.55 -20.74 -0.57
CA ALA A 111 -3.89 -21.39 0.68
C ALA A 111 -2.89 -22.49 1.07
N VAL A 112 -2.75 -22.67 2.37
CA VAL A 112 -1.99 -23.79 2.95
C VAL A 112 -2.94 -24.72 3.67
N VAL A 113 -2.98 -25.99 3.30
CA VAL A 113 -3.76 -27.00 4.00
C VAL A 113 -3.06 -27.29 5.34
N VAL A 114 -3.76 -27.05 6.44
CA VAL A 114 -3.21 -27.21 7.80
C VAL A 114 -3.64 -28.52 8.45
N ARG A 115 -4.73 -29.10 8.00
CA ARG A 115 -5.22 -30.41 8.44
C ARG A 115 -6.29 -30.94 7.49
N VAL A 116 -6.61 -32.21 7.65
CA VAL A 116 -7.74 -32.86 6.97
C VAL A 116 -8.74 -33.35 8.01
N ASP A 117 -9.97 -32.86 7.93
CA ASP A 117 -11.04 -33.26 8.83
C ASP A 117 -11.85 -34.41 8.20
N ARG A 118 -11.97 -35.53 8.92
CA ARG A 118 -12.79 -36.66 8.48
C ARG A 118 -14.25 -36.42 8.84
N LYS A 119 -15.13 -36.41 7.85
CA LYS A 119 -16.58 -36.19 8.01
C LYS A 119 -17.38 -37.38 7.53
N THR A 120 -18.26 -37.90 8.37
CA THR A 120 -19.22 -38.94 8.00
C THR A 120 -20.43 -38.27 7.34
N THR A 121 -20.77 -38.74 6.15
CA THR A 121 -21.92 -38.29 5.35
C THR A 121 -22.87 -39.48 5.13
N ARG A 122 -24.05 -39.25 4.56
CA ARG A 122 -24.97 -40.34 4.20
C ARG A 122 -24.39 -41.35 3.20
N ASN A 123 -23.39 -40.90 2.40
CA ASN A 123 -22.76 -41.71 1.33
C ASN A 123 -21.38 -42.26 1.74
N GLY A 124 -21.03 -42.23 3.05
CA GLY A 124 -19.74 -42.69 3.56
C GLY A 124 -18.91 -41.61 4.23
N THR A 125 -17.68 -41.93 4.55
CA THR A 125 -16.74 -41.01 5.16
C THR A 125 -15.95 -40.29 4.08
N VAL A 126 -15.79 -38.98 4.21
CA VAL A 126 -15.04 -38.13 3.29
C VAL A 126 -14.00 -37.30 4.07
N ASP A 127 -12.84 -37.17 3.49
CA ASP A 127 -11.76 -36.34 4.00
C ASP A 127 -11.88 -34.93 3.42
N VAL A 128 -12.00 -33.90 4.29
CA VAL A 128 -12.21 -32.50 3.92
C VAL A 128 -10.98 -31.70 4.28
N PRO A 129 -10.26 -31.14 3.31
CA PRO A 129 -9.13 -30.26 3.58
C PRO A 129 -9.57 -29.03 4.36
N VAL A 130 -8.80 -28.67 5.40
CA VAL A 130 -8.95 -27.43 6.15
C VAL A 130 -7.73 -26.56 5.86
N TYR A 131 -7.96 -25.39 5.35
CA TYR A 131 -6.90 -24.49 4.93
C TYR A 131 -6.92 -23.16 5.65
N VAL A 132 -5.79 -22.49 5.65
CA VAL A 132 -5.62 -21.08 5.99
C VAL A 132 -5.03 -20.36 4.78
N ARG A 133 -5.28 -19.08 4.65
CA ARG A 133 -4.70 -18.25 3.57
C ARG A 133 -4.45 -16.83 4.06
N PRO A 134 -3.62 -16.04 3.38
CA PRO A 134 -3.48 -14.63 3.65
C PRO A 134 -4.84 -13.93 3.66
N GLY A 135 -5.07 -13.08 4.65
CA GLY A 135 -6.29 -12.27 4.72
C GLY A 135 -6.34 -11.24 3.60
N GLU A 136 -7.52 -10.68 3.33
CA GLU A 136 -7.71 -9.68 2.27
C GLU A 136 -6.78 -8.46 2.43
N ASN A 137 -6.68 -7.93 3.66
CA ASN A 137 -5.78 -6.81 3.94
C ASN A 137 -4.30 -7.19 3.79
N THR A 138 -3.95 -8.43 4.07
CA THR A 138 -2.58 -8.93 3.89
C THR A 138 -2.23 -8.99 2.41
N ARG A 139 -3.12 -9.49 1.57
CA ARG A 139 -2.92 -9.49 0.11
C ARG A 139 -2.76 -8.08 -0.43
N LYS A 140 -3.66 -7.16 -0.06
CA LYS A 140 -3.54 -5.74 -0.44
C LYS A 140 -2.23 -5.11 0.02
N MET A 141 -1.77 -5.45 1.22
CA MET A 141 -0.47 -4.99 1.72
C MET A 141 0.68 -5.46 0.83
N PHE A 142 0.69 -6.73 0.43
CA PHE A 142 1.73 -7.25 -0.46
C PHE A 142 1.63 -6.67 -1.88
N ASP A 143 0.41 -6.45 -2.39
CA ASP A 143 0.19 -5.76 -3.66
C ASP A 143 0.76 -4.32 -3.64
N GLU A 144 0.56 -3.59 -2.53
CA GLU A 144 1.13 -2.25 -2.36
C GLU A 144 2.65 -2.28 -2.18
N MET A 145 3.19 -3.29 -1.48
CA MET A 145 4.63 -3.48 -1.37
C MET A 145 5.28 -3.79 -2.73
N ASP A 146 4.62 -4.59 -3.56
CA ASP A 146 5.09 -4.90 -4.91
C ASP A 146 5.09 -3.65 -5.81
N LYS A 147 4.05 -2.84 -5.75
CA LYS A 147 4.03 -1.52 -6.42
C LYS A 147 5.16 -0.62 -5.91
N ALA A 148 5.43 -0.63 -4.61
CA ALA A 148 6.48 0.19 -4.02
C ALA A 148 7.89 -0.21 -4.49
N ARG A 149 8.13 -1.47 -4.88
CA ARG A 149 9.40 -1.89 -5.50
C ARG A 149 9.67 -1.16 -6.81
N HIS A 150 8.62 -0.89 -7.57
CA HIS A 150 8.67 -0.23 -8.88
C HIS A 150 8.38 1.28 -8.78
N ALA A 151 8.47 1.83 -7.57
CA ALA A 151 8.24 3.25 -7.36
C ALA A 151 9.37 4.10 -7.98
N ASP A 152 9.01 5.32 -8.39
CA ASP A 152 9.97 6.30 -8.91
C ASP A 152 11.17 6.50 -7.98
N LEU A 153 12.34 6.73 -8.55
CA LEU A 153 13.59 6.93 -7.81
C LEU A 153 13.49 7.98 -6.70
N TRP A 154 12.75 9.08 -6.93
CA TRP A 154 12.57 10.12 -5.93
C TRP A 154 11.82 9.61 -4.68
N ARG A 155 10.90 8.66 -4.84
CA ARG A 155 10.17 8.04 -3.71
C ARG A 155 11.10 7.18 -2.88
N VAL A 156 12.00 6.45 -3.54
CA VAL A 156 13.06 5.67 -2.89
C VAL A 156 13.96 6.59 -2.06
N LEU A 157 14.41 7.71 -2.64
CA LEU A 157 15.23 8.70 -1.94
C LEU A 157 14.54 9.26 -0.69
N VAL A 158 13.24 9.56 -0.76
CA VAL A 158 12.46 10.00 0.41
C VAL A 158 12.34 8.89 1.45
N ALA A 159 12.13 7.64 1.02
CA ALA A 159 12.03 6.48 1.92
C ALA A 159 13.33 6.19 2.66
N LEU A 160 14.49 6.51 2.09
CA LEU A 160 15.78 6.41 2.77
C LEU A 160 15.94 7.39 3.94
N SER A 161 14.97 8.29 4.14
CA SER A 161 14.92 9.23 5.27
C SER A 161 16.19 10.09 5.42
N ILE A 162 16.75 10.51 4.28
CA ILE A 162 17.91 11.41 4.24
C ILE A 162 17.50 12.77 4.82
N ARG A 163 18.26 13.26 5.78
CA ARG A 163 17.94 14.52 6.45
C ARG A 163 17.86 15.67 5.44
N ARG A 164 16.84 16.53 5.58
CA ARG A 164 16.55 17.67 4.71
C ARG A 164 16.14 17.33 3.27
N LEU A 165 16.12 16.06 2.91
CA LEU A 165 15.67 15.62 1.60
C LEU A 165 14.17 15.35 1.60
N GLY A 166 13.40 16.33 1.20
CA GLY A 166 11.95 16.20 1.02
C GLY A 166 11.57 15.85 -0.42
N PRO A 167 10.28 15.55 -0.69
CA PRO A 167 9.83 15.16 -2.02
C PRO A 167 10.22 16.14 -3.15
N PRO A 168 10.15 17.47 -3.00
CA PRO A 168 10.57 18.39 -4.05
C PRO A 168 12.04 18.25 -4.42
N THR A 169 12.92 18.22 -3.42
CA THR A 169 14.37 18.12 -3.62
C THR A 169 14.79 16.72 -4.10
N ALA A 170 14.10 15.66 -3.61
CA ALA A 170 14.33 14.30 -4.09
C ALA A 170 14.01 14.15 -5.58
N ARG A 171 12.95 14.82 -6.07
CA ARG A 171 12.62 14.83 -7.51
C ARG A 171 13.68 15.52 -8.34
N LEU A 172 14.21 16.65 -7.88
CA LEU A 172 15.29 17.35 -8.59
C LEU A 172 16.52 16.47 -8.74
N ILE A 173 16.96 15.83 -7.65
CA ILE A 173 18.10 14.92 -7.65
C ILE A 173 17.83 13.69 -8.54
N ALA A 174 16.67 13.05 -8.39
CA ALA A 174 16.30 11.87 -9.19
C ALA A 174 16.25 12.19 -10.69
N SER A 175 15.74 13.37 -11.06
CA SER A 175 15.68 13.81 -12.45
C SER A 175 17.06 14.12 -13.02
N ALA A 176 17.96 14.68 -12.22
CA ALA A 176 19.30 15.04 -12.67
C ALA A 176 20.22 13.82 -12.87
N PHE A 177 20.12 12.82 -11.96
CA PHE A 177 21.04 11.67 -11.96
C PHE A 177 20.45 10.41 -12.58
N GLY A 178 19.12 10.24 -12.60
CA GLY A 178 18.42 9.14 -13.25
C GLY A 178 18.55 7.76 -12.58
N SER A 179 19.55 7.53 -11.73
CA SER A 179 19.76 6.27 -11.04
C SER A 179 20.27 6.45 -9.61
N LEU A 180 20.01 5.46 -8.77
CA LEU A 180 20.48 5.45 -7.38
C LEU A 180 22.01 5.36 -7.32
N ASP A 181 22.63 4.57 -8.21
CA ASP A 181 24.08 4.40 -8.28
C ASP A 181 24.77 5.70 -8.66
N ALA A 182 24.21 6.48 -9.60
CA ALA A 182 24.75 7.78 -9.97
C ALA A 182 24.68 8.77 -8.79
N ILE A 183 23.59 8.77 -8.03
CA ILE A 183 23.44 9.61 -6.84
C ILE A 183 24.41 9.19 -5.73
N GLU A 184 24.63 7.88 -5.55
CA GLU A 184 25.60 7.36 -4.58
C GLU A 184 27.03 7.80 -4.87
N GLN A 185 27.38 7.95 -6.15
CA GLN A 185 28.72 8.34 -6.59
C GLN A 185 28.90 9.87 -6.66
N ALA A 186 27.80 10.62 -6.63
CA ALA A 186 27.84 12.07 -6.77
C ALA A 186 28.55 12.78 -5.62
N GLY A 187 29.31 13.81 -5.96
CA GLY A 187 29.97 14.71 -5.01
C GLY A 187 29.05 15.87 -4.58
N VAL A 188 29.51 16.60 -3.53
CA VAL A 188 28.77 17.78 -3.02
C VAL A 188 28.63 18.84 -4.10
N ASP A 189 29.69 19.08 -4.90
CA ASP A 189 29.67 20.11 -5.95
C ASP A 189 28.70 19.77 -7.07
N GLU A 190 28.63 18.51 -7.49
CA GLU A 190 27.68 18.05 -8.52
C GLU A 190 26.24 18.17 -8.07
N LEU A 191 25.94 17.75 -6.83
CA LEU A 191 24.60 17.90 -6.25
C LEU A 191 24.21 19.36 -6.07
N SER A 192 25.15 20.22 -5.62
CA SER A 192 24.90 21.65 -5.41
C SER A 192 24.75 22.45 -6.71
N ALA A 193 25.18 21.90 -7.84
CA ALA A 193 24.99 22.50 -9.16
C ALA A 193 23.53 22.42 -9.65
N ILE A 194 22.70 21.59 -9.02
CA ILE A 194 21.28 21.47 -9.34
C ILE A 194 20.54 22.68 -8.75
N ASP A 195 19.80 23.40 -9.58
CA ASP A 195 18.97 24.52 -9.12
C ASP A 195 17.95 24.05 -8.05
N GLY A 196 17.95 24.71 -6.91
CA GLY A 196 17.14 24.34 -5.75
C GLY A 196 17.79 23.35 -4.78
N ILE A 197 19.00 22.89 -5.03
CA ILE A 197 19.80 22.06 -4.10
C ILE A 197 20.93 22.89 -3.50
N GLY A 198 20.77 23.28 -2.24
CA GLY A 198 21.84 23.98 -1.52
C GLY A 198 22.91 23.03 -0.95
N PRO A 199 24.09 23.57 -0.56
CA PRO A 199 25.21 22.79 -0.04
C PRO A 199 24.83 21.91 1.16
N GLU A 200 23.97 22.40 2.04
CA GLU A 200 23.52 21.62 3.20
C GLU A 200 22.70 20.38 2.85
N ILE A 201 21.94 20.40 1.74
CA ILE A 201 21.19 19.24 1.25
C ILE A 201 22.18 18.29 0.57
N ALA A 202 23.06 18.82 -0.28
CA ALA A 202 24.10 18.06 -0.96
C ALA A 202 25.00 17.30 0.02
N GLU A 203 25.49 17.98 1.06
CA GLU A 203 26.27 17.35 2.13
C GLU A 203 25.45 16.26 2.88
N SER A 204 24.18 16.49 3.13
CA SER A 204 23.32 15.50 3.80
C SER A 204 23.18 14.23 2.97
N VAL A 205 23.06 14.34 1.64
CA VAL A 205 23.01 13.21 0.71
C VAL A 205 24.34 12.47 0.68
N VAL A 206 25.45 13.18 0.45
CA VAL A 206 26.79 12.58 0.39
C VAL A 206 27.15 11.88 1.69
N ASN A 207 26.89 12.52 2.84
CA ASN A 207 27.18 11.95 4.16
C ASN A 207 26.34 10.72 4.45
N TRP A 208 25.08 10.68 3.97
CA TRP A 208 24.23 9.52 4.14
C TRP A 208 24.78 8.31 3.37
N PHE A 209 25.16 8.49 2.11
CA PHE A 209 25.76 7.42 1.30
C PHE A 209 27.16 7.05 1.78
N ALA A 210 27.97 8.00 2.25
CA ALA A 210 29.24 7.70 2.88
C ALA A 210 29.08 6.79 4.11
N ALA A 211 28.11 7.10 4.97
CA ALA A 211 27.79 6.24 6.11
C ALA A 211 27.25 4.86 5.68
N ALA A 212 26.49 4.78 4.58
CA ALA A 212 26.00 3.51 4.05
C ALA A 212 27.13 2.59 3.53
N ARG A 213 28.31 3.13 3.20
CA ARG A 213 29.50 2.34 2.81
C ARG A 213 30.24 1.74 4.01
N GLU A 214 29.98 2.26 5.22
CA GLU A 214 30.62 1.73 6.42
C GLU A 214 30.16 0.29 6.72
N PRO A 215 31.09 -0.62 7.09
CA PRO A 215 30.74 -1.98 7.47
C PRO A 215 29.76 -2.00 8.65
N ARG A 216 28.68 -2.75 8.53
CA ARG A 216 27.63 -2.93 9.54
C ARG A 216 26.76 -1.69 9.81
N ASP A 217 26.82 -0.65 8.98
CA ASP A 217 25.85 0.43 9.05
C ASP A 217 24.50 -0.04 8.48
N TRP A 218 23.43 0.23 9.20
CA TRP A 218 22.08 -0.19 8.82
C TRP A 218 21.65 0.40 7.47
N ARG A 219 22.14 1.57 7.08
CA ARG A 219 21.83 2.23 5.80
C ARG A 219 22.32 1.38 4.63
N GLY A 220 23.58 0.93 4.70
CA GLY A 220 24.15 0.08 3.68
C GLY A 220 23.52 -1.30 3.60
N GLU A 221 23.13 -1.85 4.75
CA GLU A 221 22.39 -3.11 4.80
C GLU A 221 21.02 -2.95 4.13
N THR A 222 20.30 -1.89 4.48
CA THR A 222 18.97 -1.58 3.91
C THR A 222 19.07 -1.33 2.40
N LEU A 223 20.04 -0.50 1.95
CA LEU A 223 20.22 -0.18 0.55
C LEU A 223 20.47 -1.44 -0.30
N ARG A 224 21.43 -2.26 0.12
CA ARG A 224 21.75 -3.52 -0.57
C ARG A 224 20.57 -4.49 -0.61
N ALA A 225 19.84 -4.62 0.49
CA ALA A 225 18.67 -5.49 0.56
C ALA A 225 17.53 -5.00 -0.37
N TRP A 226 17.30 -3.70 -0.43
CA TRP A 226 16.30 -3.11 -1.31
C TRP A 226 16.68 -3.23 -2.78
N GLN A 227 17.93 -2.94 -3.14
CA GLN A 227 18.43 -3.14 -4.49
C GLN A 227 18.34 -4.61 -4.93
N ALA A 228 18.72 -5.54 -4.06
CA ALA A 228 18.61 -6.99 -4.33
C ALA A 228 17.14 -7.42 -4.52
N ALA A 229 16.18 -6.73 -3.88
CA ALA A 229 14.75 -6.94 -4.06
C ALA A 229 14.16 -6.19 -5.28
N GLY A 230 14.98 -5.48 -6.05
CA GLY A 230 14.55 -4.75 -7.26
C GLY A 230 14.07 -3.32 -7.02
N VAL A 231 14.24 -2.77 -5.80
CA VAL A 231 13.85 -1.39 -5.51
C VAL A 231 14.88 -0.41 -6.09
N GLY A 232 14.40 0.60 -6.81
CA GLY A 232 15.26 1.66 -7.38
C GLY A 232 16.08 1.23 -8.59
N VAL A 233 15.89 0.01 -9.11
CA VAL A 233 16.57 -0.51 -10.32
C VAL A 233 15.85 -0.02 -11.58
N ALA A 234 14.57 0.32 -11.51
CA ALA A 234 13.91 0.99 -12.61
C ALA A 234 14.64 2.33 -12.83
N ALA A 235 15.39 2.44 -13.94
CA ALA A 235 15.80 3.73 -14.43
C ALA A 235 14.57 4.62 -14.40
N ALA A 236 14.73 5.84 -13.87
CA ALA A 236 13.65 6.80 -13.97
C ALA A 236 13.25 6.80 -15.45
N GLU A 237 12.13 6.16 -15.77
CA GLU A 237 11.41 6.60 -16.94
C GLU A 237 11.19 8.07 -16.60
N THR A 238 12.02 8.93 -17.17
CA THR A 238 11.75 10.36 -17.18
C THR A 238 10.30 10.42 -17.60
N SER A 239 9.42 10.78 -16.66
CA SER A 239 8.00 10.91 -16.94
C SER A 239 7.93 11.79 -18.18
N THR A 240 7.76 11.14 -19.33
CA THR A 240 7.63 11.80 -20.63
C THR A 240 6.24 12.40 -20.77
N LEU A 241 5.58 12.60 -19.61
CA LEU A 241 4.30 13.29 -19.60
C LEU A 241 4.52 14.71 -20.09
N PRO A 242 3.70 15.13 -21.04
CA PRO A 242 3.77 16.49 -21.55
C PRO A 242 3.74 17.50 -20.39
N GLN A 243 4.65 18.45 -20.39
CA GLN A 243 4.77 19.48 -19.34
C GLN A 243 3.63 20.53 -19.50
N THR A 244 2.41 20.04 -19.51
CA THR A 244 1.19 20.82 -19.78
C THR A 244 0.95 21.93 -18.76
N LEU A 245 1.49 21.80 -17.56
CA LEU A 245 1.31 22.74 -16.45
C LEU A 245 2.57 23.54 -16.12
N ALA A 246 3.57 23.57 -17.03
CA ALA A 246 4.81 24.29 -16.79
C ALA A 246 4.57 25.75 -16.40
N GLY A 247 5.12 26.18 -15.25
CA GLY A 247 4.98 27.54 -14.73
C GLY A 247 3.61 27.88 -14.11
N LYS A 248 2.64 26.97 -14.11
CA LYS A 248 1.31 27.14 -13.54
C LYS A 248 1.24 26.77 -12.07
N THR A 249 0.44 27.48 -11.31
CA THR A 249 0.21 27.23 -9.88
C THR A 249 -1.22 26.76 -9.65
N VAL A 250 -1.39 25.57 -9.10
CA VAL A 250 -2.69 24.95 -8.87
C VAL A 250 -2.88 24.68 -7.37
N VAL A 251 -4.08 24.91 -6.88
CA VAL A 251 -4.50 24.55 -5.52
C VAL A 251 -5.54 23.45 -5.60
N VAL A 252 -5.40 22.40 -4.80
CA VAL A 252 -6.40 21.33 -4.68
C VAL A 252 -7.10 21.42 -3.32
N THR A 253 -8.43 21.34 -3.33
CA THR A 253 -9.26 21.39 -2.12
C THR A 253 -10.46 20.46 -2.24
N GLY A 254 -10.93 19.92 -1.11
CA GLY A 254 -12.01 18.93 -1.09
C GLY A 254 -11.52 17.51 -1.36
N SER A 255 -12.46 16.59 -1.53
CA SER A 255 -12.22 15.18 -1.85
C SER A 255 -12.58 14.93 -3.31
N LEU A 256 -11.66 14.34 -4.05
CA LEU A 256 -11.87 13.91 -5.43
C LEU A 256 -12.16 12.40 -5.42
N GLU A 257 -12.98 11.91 -6.35
CA GLU A 257 -13.31 10.47 -6.44
C GLU A 257 -12.15 9.64 -6.99
N GLY A 258 -11.49 10.13 -8.02
CA GLY A 258 -10.39 9.43 -8.71
C GLY A 258 -8.99 9.82 -8.27
N PHE A 259 -8.86 10.76 -7.34
CA PHE A 259 -7.56 11.20 -6.83
C PHE A 259 -7.57 11.31 -5.30
N SER A 260 -6.55 10.76 -4.66
CA SER A 260 -6.19 11.19 -3.31
C SER A 260 -5.61 12.61 -3.36
N ARG A 261 -5.56 13.31 -2.20
CA ARG A 261 -4.91 14.64 -2.15
C ARG A 261 -3.47 14.61 -2.63
N ASP A 262 -2.77 13.54 -2.37
CA ASP A 262 -1.36 13.43 -2.72
C ASP A 262 -1.18 13.03 -4.18
N SER A 263 -2.01 12.11 -4.71
CA SER A 263 -1.95 11.78 -6.14
C SER A 263 -2.36 12.93 -7.04
N ALA A 264 -3.31 13.79 -6.62
CA ALA A 264 -3.64 15.00 -7.37
C ALA A 264 -2.48 16.01 -7.41
N LYS A 265 -1.78 16.20 -6.29
CA LYS A 265 -0.58 17.05 -6.23
C LYS A 265 0.54 16.49 -7.14
N GLU A 266 0.74 15.17 -7.08
CA GLU A 266 1.73 14.49 -7.91
C GLU A 266 1.45 14.69 -9.39
N ALA A 267 0.22 14.47 -9.84
CA ALA A 267 -0.19 14.65 -11.22
C ALA A 267 0.08 16.07 -11.75
N ILE A 268 -0.05 17.09 -10.89
CA ILE A 268 0.29 18.48 -11.21
C ILE A 268 1.81 18.66 -11.37
N ILE A 269 2.57 18.15 -10.39
CA ILE A 269 4.04 18.32 -10.36
C ILE A 269 4.70 17.57 -11.52
N GLU A 270 4.23 16.36 -11.82
CA GLU A 270 4.71 15.54 -12.94
C GLU A 270 4.55 16.23 -14.31
N ARG A 271 3.64 17.17 -14.40
CA ARG A 271 3.38 18.01 -15.60
C ARG A 271 3.99 19.41 -15.51
N GLY A 272 4.95 19.61 -14.59
CA GLY A 272 5.68 20.88 -14.44
C GLY A 272 4.94 21.96 -13.67
N GLY A 273 3.76 21.65 -13.09
CA GLY A 273 2.97 22.58 -12.31
C GLY A 273 3.48 22.77 -10.88
N LYS A 274 3.13 23.87 -10.26
CA LYS A 274 3.38 24.15 -8.83
C LYS A 274 2.11 23.94 -8.03
N VAL A 275 2.21 23.22 -6.91
CA VAL A 275 1.09 23.03 -5.97
C VAL A 275 1.22 24.02 -4.83
N ALA A 276 0.19 24.85 -4.61
CA ALA A 276 0.15 25.75 -3.47
C ALA A 276 -0.78 25.26 -2.36
N GLY A 277 -0.39 25.49 -1.12
CA GLY A 277 -1.19 25.15 0.05
C GLY A 277 -2.35 26.12 0.33
N SER A 278 -2.29 27.33 -0.22
CA SER A 278 -3.28 28.41 -0.06
C SER A 278 -3.57 29.12 -1.37
N VAL A 279 -4.78 29.65 -1.49
CA VAL A 279 -5.22 30.40 -2.67
C VAL A 279 -4.73 31.85 -2.57
N SER A 280 -4.13 32.35 -3.64
CA SER A 280 -3.61 33.71 -3.74
C SER A 280 -3.77 34.23 -5.17
N LYS A 281 -3.54 35.52 -5.43
CA LYS A 281 -3.56 36.13 -6.78
C LYS A 281 -2.57 35.48 -7.78
N LYS A 282 -1.63 34.65 -7.30
CA LYS A 282 -0.67 33.90 -8.11
C LYS A 282 -1.15 32.49 -8.45
N THR A 283 -2.34 32.12 -8.01
CA THR A 283 -2.95 30.82 -8.30
C THR A 283 -3.65 30.89 -9.66
N ASP A 284 -3.29 29.99 -10.57
CA ASP A 284 -3.92 29.92 -11.90
C ASP A 284 -5.27 29.19 -11.86
N TRP A 285 -5.33 28.06 -11.10
CA TRP A 285 -6.57 27.28 -10.96
C TRP A 285 -6.73 26.71 -9.56
N VAL A 286 -7.98 26.51 -9.18
CA VAL A 286 -8.34 25.77 -7.95
C VAL A 286 -9.19 24.57 -8.31
N VAL A 287 -8.69 23.38 -8.04
CA VAL A 287 -9.42 22.12 -8.20
C VAL A 287 -10.28 21.91 -6.97
N VAL A 288 -11.58 21.76 -7.18
CA VAL A 288 -12.61 21.73 -6.15
C VAL A 288 -13.32 20.37 -6.16
N GLY A 289 -13.08 19.55 -5.16
CA GLY A 289 -13.83 18.32 -4.93
C GLY A 289 -14.95 18.51 -3.89
N GLU A 290 -15.52 17.40 -3.45
CA GLU A 290 -16.54 17.42 -2.41
C GLU A 290 -16.00 18.00 -1.09
N ASN A 291 -16.85 18.75 -0.38
CA ASN A 291 -16.50 19.39 0.90
C ASN A 291 -15.28 20.34 0.82
N ALA A 292 -15.23 21.17 -0.18
CA ALA A 292 -14.08 22.00 -0.55
C ALA A 292 -13.65 23.10 0.47
N GLY A 293 -14.45 23.41 1.46
CA GLY A 293 -14.11 24.34 2.56
C GLY A 293 -13.73 25.77 2.13
N SER A 294 -12.97 26.47 2.98
CA SER A 294 -12.66 27.91 2.84
C SER A 294 -11.80 28.28 1.62
N LYS A 295 -11.09 27.32 1.01
CA LYS A 295 -10.25 27.60 -0.16
C LYS A 295 -11.08 27.85 -1.42
N ALA A 296 -12.23 27.20 -1.57
CA ALA A 296 -13.14 27.45 -2.67
C ALA A 296 -13.75 28.86 -2.57
N ALA A 297 -14.22 29.26 -1.38
CA ALA A 297 -14.71 30.61 -1.13
C ALA A 297 -13.64 31.67 -1.44
N LYS A 298 -12.39 31.41 -1.09
CA LYS A 298 -11.27 32.30 -1.37
C LYS A 298 -10.95 32.40 -2.86
N ALA A 299 -11.11 31.32 -3.60
CA ALA A 299 -10.95 31.33 -5.07
C ALA A 299 -12.01 32.19 -5.74
N GLU A 300 -13.25 32.06 -5.29
CA GLU A 300 -14.38 32.87 -5.78
C GLU A 300 -14.16 34.37 -5.46
N GLU A 301 -13.75 34.71 -4.23
CA GLU A 301 -13.43 36.09 -3.84
C GLU A 301 -12.34 36.72 -4.72
N LEU A 302 -11.35 35.92 -5.13
CA LEU A 302 -10.22 36.38 -5.94
C LEU A 302 -10.46 36.24 -7.46
N GLY A 303 -11.63 35.73 -7.88
CA GLY A 303 -11.96 35.50 -9.28
C GLY A 303 -11.09 34.48 -9.99
N ILE A 304 -10.56 33.48 -9.21
CA ILE A 304 -9.70 32.43 -9.75
C ILE A 304 -10.58 31.30 -10.30
N PRO A 305 -10.31 30.81 -11.52
CA PRO A 305 -11.06 29.71 -12.10
C PRO A 305 -11.05 28.47 -11.21
N MET A 306 -12.24 27.93 -10.94
CA MET A 306 -12.44 26.70 -10.20
C MET A 306 -12.77 25.57 -11.17
N LEU A 307 -12.14 24.42 -10.96
CA LEU A 307 -12.27 23.23 -11.80
C LEU A 307 -12.85 22.08 -10.98
N ASP A 308 -13.77 21.37 -11.58
CA ASP A 308 -14.18 20.05 -11.06
C ASP A 308 -13.15 18.96 -11.43
N GLU A 309 -13.37 17.73 -11.02
CA GLU A 309 -12.45 16.62 -11.28
C GLU A 309 -12.34 16.31 -12.79
N ALA A 310 -13.42 16.42 -13.55
CA ALA A 310 -13.40 16.13 -14.99
C ALA A 310 -12.56 17.20 -15.75
N GLN A 311 -12.77 18.46 -15.40
CA GLN A 311 -11.97 19.57 -15.91
C GLN A 311 -10.50 19.48 -15.48
N PHE A 312 -10.24 19.01 -14.26
CA PHE A 312 -8.87 18.76 -13.80
C PHE A 312 -8.18 17.68 -14.63
N ARG A 313 -8.86 16.60 -14.98
CA ARG A 313 -8.32 15.56 -15.88
C ARG A 313 -7.97 16.14 -17.24
N THR A 314 -8.88 16.93 -17.83
CA THR A 314 -8.64 17.62 -19.09
C THR A 314 -7.44 18.57 -18.99
N LEU A 315 -7.35 19.34 -17.90
CA LEU A 315 -6.21 20.24 -17.64
C LEU A 315 -4.88 19.48 -17.58
N LEU A 316 -4.85 18.32 -16.92
CA LEU A 316 -3.66 17.47 -16.85
C LEU A 316 -3.23 16.96 -18.24
N GLU A 317 -4.17 16.68 -19.12
CA GLU A 317 -3.89 16.14 -20.46
C GLU A 317 -3.50 17.23 -21.46
N THR A 318 -4.19 18.36 -21.44
CA THR A 318 -4.09 19.38 -22.49
C THR A 318 -3.38 20.67 -22.07
N GLY A 319 -3.25 20.92 -20.77
CA GLY A 319 -2.73 22.18 -20.23
C GLY A 319 -3.70 23.36 -20.31
N ALA A 320 -4.91 23.13 -20.79
CA ALA A 320 -5.95 24.15 -20.93
C ALA A 320 -7.31 23.61 -20.46
N VAL A 321 -8.16 24.49 -20.00
CA VAL A 321 -9.57 24.21 -19.70
C VAL A 321 -10.42 25.08 -20.60
N GLN A 322 -11.34 24.47 -21.33
CA GLN A 322 -12.33 25.20 -22.14
C GLN A 322 -13.42 25.75 -21.25
#